data_1d7ca14051742e884062607b57bb22d3
#
_entry.id   1d7ca14051742e884062607b57bb22d3
#
_cell.length_a   1.000
_cell.length_b   1.000
_cell.length_c   1.000
_cell.angle_alpha   90.00
_cell.angle_beta   90.00
_cell.angle_gamma   90.00
#
_symmetry.space_group_name_H-M   'P 1'
#
loop_
_entity.id
_entity.type
_entity.pdbx_description
1 polymer ?
#
loop_
_entity_poly.entity_id
_entity_poly.type
_entity_poly.pdbx_seq_one_letter_code
_entity_poly.pdbx_strand_id
1 'polypeptide(L)'
;MDVTFRNVSVSIAGAQLISDIHLNVAAGGFVGIVGPNGSGKSTTLRCLYRALTPASGDVAVNGVSVRAISMRENARQVAALTQDMSLDFDFTAAEVIATGRLPHGASLRGTSRLDRQICARATETADVTALSGRTFGSLSGGERQRVLIARALAQQPHVLVLDEPTNHLDVRHQYSILNSARALGITVIAALHDLNLAAQYCDTIHVMADGNVVLSGSPHEVLTVESVGRWFGVDCHVITHPRSGVPQVIFDAEPERQEKQ
;
A
#
# COMPACT_ATOMS: atom_id res chain seq x y z
N MET A 1 -0.95 -1.18 -15.58
CA MET A 1 -2.43 -1.05 -15.67
C MET A 1 -2.86 0.14 -14.87
N ASP A 2 -3.80 0.94 -15.37
CA ASP A 2 -4.42 2.03 -14.62
C ASP A 2 -5.46 1.49 -13.63
N VAL A 3 -5.77 2.30 -12.60
CA VAL A 3 -6.81 2.00 -11.61
C VAL A 3 -7.70 3.22 -11.45
N THR A 4 -9.02 3.01 -11.44
CA THR A 4 -10.00 4.07 -11.24
C THR A 4 -11.01 3.71 -10.17
N PHE A 5 -11.31 4.67 -9.30
CA PHE A 5 -12.44 4.63 -8.36
C PHE A 5 -13.45 5.67 -8.81
N ARG A 6 -14.71 5.29 -8.97
CA ARG A 6 -15.80 6.16 -9.44
C ARG A 6 -16.96 6.13 -8.46
N ASN A 7 -17.17 7.23 -7.75
CA ASN A 7 -18.25 7.40 -6.78
C ASN A 7 -18.30 6.28 -5.73
N VAL A 8 -17.14 5.79 -5.27
CA VAL A 8 -17.07 4.61 -4.39
C VAL A 8 -17.44 5.01 -2.97
N SER A 9 -18.47 4.35 -2.42
CA SER A 9 -18.89 4.54 -1.02
C SER A 9 -18.98 3.18 -0.33
N VAL A 10 -18.62 3.15 0.96
CA VAL A 10 -18.69 1.96 1.81
C VAL A 10 -19.33 2.32 3.13
N SER A 11 -20.33 1.51 3.52
CA SER A 11 -20.96 1.59 4.84
C SER A 11 -20.94 0.21 5.49
N ILE A 12 -20.66 0.13 6.79
CA ILE A 12 -20.68 -1.10 7.59
C ILE A 12 -21.53 -0.83 8.85
N ALA A 13 -22.49 -1.69 9.12
CA ALA A 13 -23.40 -1.58 10.26
C ALA A 13 -24.05 -0.19 10.40
N GLY A 14 -24.37 0.46 9.29
CA GLY A 14 -24.98 1.80 9.26
C GLY A 14 -24.00 2.97 9.37
N ALA A 15 -22.73 2.72 9.69
CA ALA A 15 -21.71 3.76 9.71
C ALA A 15 -21.06 3.90 8.31
N GLN A 16 -21.03 5.12 7.79
CA GLN A 16 -20.34 5.43 6.53
C GLN A 16 -18.83 5.54 6.78
N LEU A 17 -18.05 4.71 6.11
CA LEU A 17 -16.60 4.67 6.26
C LEU A 17 -15.89 5.51 5.19
N ILE A 18 -16.38 5.48 3.98
CA ILE A 18 -15.93 6.32 2.86
C ILE A 18 -17.13 6.74 2.01
N SER A 19 -17.05 7.93 1.43
CA SER A 19 -18.12 8.55 0.66
C SER A 19 -17.59 9.13 -0.63
N ASP A 20 -18.22 8.76 -1.74
CA ASP A 20 -18.00 9.35 -3.06
C ASP A 20 -16.52 9.45 -3.48
N ILE A 21 -15.75 8.39 -3.23
CA ILE A 21 -14.33 8.37 -3.56
C ILE A 21 -14.12 8.37 -5.08
N HIS A 22 -13.37 9.36 -5.54
CA HIS A 22 -12.86 9.48 -6.90
C HIS A 22 -11.34 9.45 -6.88
N LEU A 23 -10.73 8.41 -7.46
CA LEU A 23 -9.28 8.31 -7.60
C LEU A 23 -8.93 7.83 -9.01
N ASN A 24 -7.87 8.40 -9.55
CA ASN A 24 -7.29 7.99 -10.81
C ASN A 24 -5.81 7.70 -10.63
N VAL A 25 -5.40 6.49 -10.98
CA VAL A 25 -4.00 6.03 -10.87
C VAL A 25 -3.53 5.63 -12.25
N ALA A 26 -2.59 6.38 -12.79
CA ALA A 26 -2.00 6.09 -14.09
C ALA A 26 -1.21 4.77 -14.08
N ALA A 27 -1.17 4.08 -15.22
CA ALA A 27 -0.38 2.87 -15.37
C ALA A 27 1.10 3.12 -15.09
N GLY A 28 1.69 2.31 -14.21
CA GLY A 28 3.09 2.46 -13.77
C GLY A 28 3.34 3.57 -12.76
N GLY A 29 2.30 4.32 -12.36
CA GLY A 29 2.41 5.37 -11.34
C GLY A 29 2.53 4.80 -9.93
N PHE A 30 3.19 5.54 -9.06
CA PHE A 30 3.22 5.29 -7.61
C PHE A 30 2.36 6.35 -6.93
N VAL A 31 1.23 5.93 -6.39
CA VAL A 31 0.25 6.84 -5.76
C VAL A 31 0.17 6.62 -4.26
N GLY A 32 0.25 7.70 -3.51
CA GLY A 32 0.08 7.71 -2.06
C GLY A 32 -1.32 8.13 -1.66
N ILE A 33 -1.91 7.40 -0.73
CA ILE A 33 -3.09 7.84 0.01
C ILE A 33 -2.63 8.18 1.42
N VAL A 34 -2.75 9.45 1.81
CA VAL A 34 -2.35 9.95 3.12
C VAL A 34 -3.56 10.53 3.86
N GLY A 35 -3.44 10.70 5.16
CA GLY A 35 -4.52 11.27 5.99
C GLY A 35 -4.50 10.72 7.42
N PRO A 36 -5.25 11.32 8.34
CA PRO A 36 -5.36 10.88 9.73
C PRO A 36 -5.82 9.42 9.87
N ASN A 37 -5.66 8.86 11.06
CA ASN A 37 -6.23 7.54 11.38
C ASN A 37 -7.77 7.61 11.28
N GLY A 38 -8.37 6.55 10.73
CA GLY A 38 -9.82 6.51 10.52
C GLY A 38 -10.32 7.26 9.28
N SER A 39 -9.48 7.95 8.51
CA SER A 39 -9.90 8.70 7.31
C SER A 39 -10.40 7.85 6.14
N GLY A 40 -10.30 6.52 6.21
CA GLY A 40 -10.81 5.61 5.17
C GLY A 40 -9.77 5.06 4.20
N LYS A 41 -8.46 5.31 4.40
CA LYS A 41 -7.37 4.85 3.51
C LYS A 41 -7.43 3.35 3.24
N SER A 42 -7.35 2.53 4.31
CA SER A 42 -7.40 1.06 4.18
C SER A 42 -8.74 0.57 3.64
N THR A 43 -9.86 1.24 3.99
CA THR A 43 -11.18 0.91 3.44
C THR A 43 -11.21 1.08 1.92
N THR A 44 -10.64 2.18 1.42
CA THR A 44 -10.52 2.45 -0.02
C THR A 44 -9.68 1.37 -0.70
N LEU A 45 -8.51 1.03 -0.15
CA LEU A 45 -7.65 -0.03 -0.69
C LEU A 45 -8.34 -1.40 -0.69
N ARG A 46 -9.09 -1.73 0.37
CA ARG A 46 -9.85 -3.00 0.49
C ARG A 46 -10.88 -3.20 -0.61
N CYS A 47 -11.42 -2.12 -1.18
CA CYS A 47 -12.33 -2.21 -2.32
C CYS A 47 -11.61 -2.69 -3.59
N LEU A 48 -10.35 -2.31 -3.81
CA LEU A 48 -9.58 -2.67 -5.00
C LEU A 48 -9.21 -4.17 -5.02
N TYR A 49 -8.72 -4.70 -3.91
CA TYR A 49 -8.43 -6.14 -3.82
C TYR A 49 -9.61 -6.98 -3.34
N ARG A 50 -10.82 -6.36 -3.29
CA ARG A 50 -12.12 -7.01 -3.03
C ARG A 50 -12.24 -7.67 -1.66
N ALA A 51 -11.53 -7.19 -0.65
CA ALA A 51 -11.80 -7.55 0.75
C ALA A 51 -13.06 -6.84 1.27
N LEU A 52 -13.45 -5.72 0.63
CA LEU A 52 -14.72 -5.04 0.86
C LEU A 52 -15.45 -4.82 -0.46
N THR A 53 -16.78 -4.92 -0.42
CA THR A 53 -17.65 -4.59 -1.55
C THR A 53 -18.23 -3.20 -1.34
N PRO A 54 -18.02 -2.25 -2.27
CA PRO A 54 -18.66 -0.95 -2.19
C PRO A 54 -20.19 -1.04 -2.15
N ALA A 55 -20.83 -0.19 -1.34
CA ALA A 55 -22.27 -0.01 -1.32
C ALA A 55 -22.76 0.72 -2.59
N SER A 56 -21.95 1.65 -3.12
CA SER A 56 -22.19 2.33 -4.40
C SER A 56 -20.87 2.60 -5.10
N GLY A 57 -20.96 2.96 -6.39
CA GLY A 57 -19.80 3.22 -7.23
C GLY A 57 -19.11 1.95 -7.73
N ASP A 58 -17.97 2.13 -8.37
CA ASP A 58 -17.22 1.05 -8.98
C ASP A 58 -15.71 1.29 -8.91
N VAL A 59 -14.97 0.19 -8.80
CA VAL A 59 -13.50 0.16 -8.91
C VAL A 59 -13.14 -0.62 -10.14
N ALA A 60 -12.30 -0.06 -10.99
CA ALA A 60 -11.88 -0.70 -12.22
C ALA A 60 -10.34 -0.75 -12.33
N VAL A 61 -9.84 -1.82 -12.93
CA VAL A 61 -8.43 -1.99 -13.33
C VAL A 61 -8.41 -2.13 -14.85
N ASN A 62 -7.64 -1.26 -15.51
CA ASN A 62 -7.55 -1.18 -16.97
C ASN A 62 -8.94 -1.11 -17.63
N GLY A 63 -9.82 -0.29 -17.06
CA GLY A 63 -11.20 -0.07 -17.54
C GLY A 63 -12.20 -1.20 -17.24
N VAL A 64 -11.76 -2.31 -16.64
CA VAL A 64 -12.62 -3.44 -16.28
C VAL A 64 -12.95 -3.40 -14.79
N SER A 65 -14.26 -3.39 -14.46
CA SER A 65 -14.71 -3.44 -13.06
C SER A 65 -14.17 -4.69 -12.36
N VAL A 66 -13.59 -4.48 -11.17
CA VAL A 66 -13.11 -5.60 -10.35
C VAL A 66 -14.23 -6.56 -9.96
N ARG A 67 -15.48 -6.11 -9.98
CA ARG A 67 -16.66 -6.95 -9.70
C ARG A 67 -17.11 -7.78 -10.90
N ALA A 68 -16.73 -7.39 -12.11
CA ALA A 68 -17.10 -8.10 -13.34
C ALA A 68 -16.24 -9.33 -13.61
N ILE A 69 -15.13 -9.50 -12.91
CA ILE A 69 -14.21 -10.63 -13.04
C ILE A 69 -14.25 -11.53 -11.80
N SER A 70 -13.75 -12.75 -11.90
CA SER A 70 -13.66 -13.63 -10.74
C SER A 70 -12.66 -13.12 -9.70
N MET A 71 -12.80 -13.51 -8.42
CA MET A 71 -11.82 -13.21 -7.37
C MET A 71 -10.40 -13.64 -7.76
N ARG A 72 -10.32 -14.79 -8.43
CA ARG A 72 -9.05 -15.35 -8.90
C ARG A 72 -8.40 -14.50 -9.99
N GLU A 73 -9.19 -13.98 -10.92
CA GLU A 73 -8.70 -13.07 -11.97
C GLU A 73 -8.26 -11.73 -11.37
N ASN A 74 -9.05 -11.19 -10.44
CA ASN A 74 -8.64 -9.98 -9.72
C ASN A 74 -7.31 -10.21 -8.98
N ALA A 75 -7.17 -11.34 -8.28
CA ALA A 75 -5.94 -11.70 -7.58
C ALA A 75 -4.75 -12.00 -8.51
N ARG A 76 -4.94 -12.21 -9.81
CA ARG A 76 -3.82 -12.25 -10.79
C ARG A 76 -3.33 -10.87 -11.18
N GLN A 77 -4.19 -9.87 -11.09
CA GLN A 77 -3.89 -8.50 -11.49
C GLN A 77 -3.44 -7.63 -10.32
N VAL A 78 -4.04 -7.83 -9.14
CA VAL A 78 -3.84 -7.02 -7.95
C VAL A 78 -3.27 -7.87 -6.83
N ALA A 79 -2.06 -7.54 -6.38
CA ALA A 79 -1.49 -8.06 -5.13
C ALA A 79 -1.67 -7.05 -4.01
N ALA A 80 -1.95 -7.50 -2.81
CA ALA A 80 -2.04 -6.66 -1.63
C ALA A 80 -1.06 -7.11 -0.55
N LEU A 81 -0.33 -6.15 -0.01
CA LEU A 81 0.48 -6.26 1.19
C LEU A 81 -0.29 -5.56 2.31
N THR A 82 -0.91 -6.34 3.18
CA THR A 82 -1.74 -5.84 4.27
C THR A 82 -1.01 -5.95 5.60
N GLN A 83 -1.34 -5.07 6.55
CA GLN A 83 -0.73 -5.02 7.85
C GLN A 83 -1.00 -6.29 8.69
N ASP A 84 -2.19 -6.86 8.58
CA ASP A 84 -2.65 -8.01 9.35
C ASP A 84 -2.45 -9.33 8.57
N MET A 85 -1.24 -9.86 8.58
CA MET A 85 -1.00 -11.26 8.22
C MET A 85 -0.49 -12.03 9.44
N SER A 86 -1.38 -12.34 10.38
CA SER A 86 -1.16 -13.41 11.34
C SER A 86 -1.36 -14.74 10.59
N LEU A 87 -0.27 -15.43 10.30
CA LEU A 87 -0.33 -16.82 9.86
C LEU A 87 -0.20 -17.68 11.12
N ASP A 88 -1.33 -18.24 11.55
CA ASP A 88 -1.39 -19.15 12.73
C ASP A 88 -0.82 -20.55 12.44
N PHE A 89 -0.09 -20.69 11.33
CA PHE A 89 0.50 -21.95 10.89
C PHE A 89 2.01 -21.85 10.78
N ASP A 90 2.70 -22.98 11.04
CA ASP A 90 4.16 -23.12 10.94
C ASP A 90 4.65 -23.23 9.49
N PHE A 91 4.25 -22.29 8.63
CA PHE A 91 4.77 -22.23 7.27
C PHE A 91 6.21 -21.72 7.25
N THR A 92 7.03 -22.31 6.39
CA THR A 92 8.34 -21.75 6.02
C THR A 92 8.18 -20.50 5.15
N ALA A 93 9.22 -19.65 5.11
CA ALA A 93 9.24 -18.49 4.22
C ALA A 93 9.00 -18.88 2.75
N ALA A 94 9.57 -20.00 2.29
CA ALA A 94 9.36 -20.51 0.93
C ALA A 94 7.90 -20.89 0.67
N GLU A 95 7.22 -21.52 1.62
CA GLU A 95 5.81 -21.87 1.50
C GLU A 95 4.92 -20.62 1.48
N VAL A 96 5.21 -19.61 2.32
CA VAL A 96 4.53 -18.32 2.27
C VAL A 96 4.67 -17.68 0.90
N ILE A 97 5.88 -17.63 0.32
CA ILE A 97 6.13 -17.10 -1.02
C ILE A 97 5.33 -17.88 -2.08
N ALA A 98 5.31 -19.21 -1.98
CA ALA A 98 4.59 -20.07 -2.91
C ALA A 98 3.06 -19.82 -2.92
N THR A 99 2.47 -19.33 -1.81
CA THR A 99 1.05 -18.93 -1.79
C THR A 99 0.74 -17.83 -2.80
N GLY A 100 1.71 -17.00 -3.18
CA GLY A 100 1.56 -16.01 -4.24
C GLY A 100 1.17 -16.61 -5.60
N ARG A 101 1.41 -17.91 -5.82
CA ARG A 101 1.05 -18.61 -7.06
C ARG A 101 -0.37 -19.24 -7.04
N LEU A 102 -1.08 -19.20 -5.90
CA LEU A 102 -2.44 -19.75 -5.80
C LEU A 102 -3.42 -19.20 -6.85
N PRO A 103 -3.44 -17.90 -7.18
CA PRO A 103 -4.30 -17.37 -8.23
C PRO A 103 -4.00 -17.97 -9.62
N HIS A 104 -2.80 -18.47 -9.87
CA HIS A 104 -2.36 -19.06 -11.13
C HIS A 104 -2.63 -20.57 -11.21
N GLY A 105 -3.22 -21.17 -10.18
CA GLY A 105 -3.57 -22.58 -10.16
C GLY A 105 -2.53 -23.48 -9.51
N ALA A 106 -1.50 -22.91 -8.93
CA ALA A 106 -0.59 -23.67 -8.12
C ALA A 106 -1.32 -24.33 -6.94
N SER A 107 -0.88 -25.52 -6.56
CA SER A 107 -1.33 -26.23 -5.36
C SER A 107 -0.19 -26.24 -4.37
N LEU A 108 -0.48 -26.11 -3.08
CA LEU A 108 0.51 -26.29 -2.02
C LEU A 108 1.16 -27.67 -2.02
N ARG A 109 0.48 -28.67 -2.67
CA ARG A 109 0.96 -30.06 -2.80
C ARG A 109 1.78 -30.34 -4.06
N GLY A 110 1.84 -29.41 -5.01
CA GLY A 110 2.59 -29.59 -6.26
C GLY A 110 2.67 -28.28 -7.06
N THR A 111 3.83 -27.65 -7.03
CA THR A 111 4.12 -26.47 -7.86
C THR A 111 4.69 -26.89 -9.20
N SER A 112 4.25 -26.25 -10.28
CA SER A 112 4.83 -26.47 -11.60
C SER A 112 6.32 -26.04 -11.63
N ARG A 113 7.07 -26.51 -12.64
CA ARG A 113 8.45 -26.04 -12.84
C ARG A 113 8.51 -24.52 -12.99
N LEU A 114 7.54 -23.95 -13.72
CA LEU A 114 7.43 -22.51 -13.94
C LEU A 114 7.18 -21.76 -12.62
N ASP A 115 6.24 -22.25 -11.78
CA ASP A 115 5.96 -21.60 -10.48
C ASP A 115 7.18 -21.60 -9.57
N ARG A 116 7.94 -22.70 -9.54
CA ARG A 116 9.19 -22.76 -8.78
C ARG A 116 10.21 -21.72 -9.25
N GLN A 117 10.36 -21.56 -10.58
CA GLN A 117 11.26 -20.53 -11.13
C GLN A 117 10.81 -19.11 -10.77
N ILE A 118 9.50 -18.84 -10.83
CA ILE A 118 8.94 -17.52 -10.45
C ILE A 118 9.18 -17.25 -8.96
N CYS A 119 8.89 -18.22 -8.08
CA CYS A 119 9.15 -18.10 -6.64
C CYS A 119 10.65 -17.89 -6.35
N ALA A 120 11.54 -18.62 -7.02
CA ALA A 120 12.98 -18.44 -6.85
C ALA A 120 13.43 -17.02 -7.21
N ARG A 121 12.99 -16.47 -8.36
CA ARG A 121 13.28 -15.08 -8.75
C ARG A 121 12.72 -14.07 -7.75
N ALA A 122 11.48 -14.28 -7.28
CA ALA A 122 10.88 -13.42 -6.30
C ALA A 122 11.66 -13.42 -4.96
N THR A 123 12.13 -14.59 -4.55
CA THR A 123 12.98 -14.79 -3.36
C THR A 123 14.32 -14.06 -3.47
N GLU A 124 14.98 -14.16 -4.63
CA GLU A 124 16.22 -13.44 -4.94
C GLU A 124 16.00 -11.92 -4.96
N THR A 125 14.96 -11.45 -5.66
CA THR A 125 14.65 -10.01 -5.79
C THR A 125 14.37 -9.35 -4.43
N ALA A 126 13.73 -10.07 -3.51
CA ALA A 126 13.44 -9.59 -2.16
C ALA A 126 14.57 -9.83 -1.15
N ASP A 127 15.70 -10.41 -1.57
CA ASP A 127 16.84 -10.75 -0.72
C ASP A 127 16.46 -11.60 0.52
N VAL A 128 15.71 -12.68 0.26
CA VAL A 128 15.25 -13.59 1.32
C VAL A 128 15.65 -15.06 1.10
N THR A 129 16.59 -15.31 0.21
CA THR A 129 17.05 -16.66 -0.13
C THR A 129 17.53 -17.44 1.10
N ALA A 130 18.30 -16.80 1.97
CA ALA A 130 18.80 -17.39 3.22
C ALA A 130 17.69 -17.71 4.24
N LEU A 131 16.50 -17.13 4.07
CA LEU A 131 15.37 -17.31 4.98
C LEU A 131 14.41 -18.41 4.54
N SER A 132 14.56 -18.96 3.33
CA SER A 132 13.58 -19.83 2.68
C SER A 132 13.14 -21.03 3.52
N GLY A 133 14.05 -21.65 4.25
CA GLY A 133 13.76 -22.79 5.12
C GLY A 133 13.34 -22.45 6.54
N ARG A 134 13.37 -21.17 6.94
CA ARG A 134 12.99 -20.75 8.29
C ARG A 134 11.47 -20.63 8.41
N THR A 135 10.95 -20.99 9.59
CA THR A 135 9.53 -20.77 9.93
C THR A 135 9.20 -19.28 9.91
N PHE A 136 8.16 -18.89 9.19
CA PHE A 136 7.75 -17.48 9.02
C PHE A 136 7.53 -16.79 10.37
N GLY A 137 6.93 -17.49 11.34
CA GLY A 137 6.71 -16.99 12.70
C GLY A 137 8.00 -16.65 13.46
N SER A 138 9.14 -17.29 13.13
CA SER A 138 10.44 -17.06 13.77
C SER A 138 11.23 -15.88 13.18
N LEU A 139 10.75 -15.29 12.10
CA LEU A 139 11.40 -14.17 11.42
C LEU A 139 11.19 -12.86 12.17
N SER A 140 12.17 -11.97 12.12
CA SER A 140 12.01 -10.57 12.57
C SER A 140 10.96 -9.84 11.71
N GLY A 141 10.44 -8.70 12.19
CA GLY A 141 9.45 -7.91 11.46
C GLY A 141 9.91 -7.54 10.03
N GLY A 142 11.15 -7.07 9.89
CA GLY A 142 11.72 -6.72 8.59
C GLY A 142 11.94 -7.94 7.67
N GLU A 143 12.35 -9.10 8.23
CA GLU A 143 12.46 -10.36 7.47
C GLU A 143 11.10 -10.83 6.99
N ARG A 144 10.07 -10.80 7.84
CA ARG A 144 8.68 -11.15 7.47
C ARG A 144 8.20 -10.25 6.33
N GLN A 145 8.44 -8.95 6.42
CA GLN A 145 8.01 -8.00 5.41
C GLN A 145 8.66 -8.28 4.06
N ARG A 146 9.97 -8.58 4.01
CA ARG A 146 10.63 -8.98 2.76
C ARG A 146 10.08 -10.28 2.18
N VAL A 147 9.73 -11.26 3.02
CA VAL A 147 9.06 -12.49 2.58
C VAL A 147 7.67 -12.19 1.99
N LEU A 148 6.91 -11.28 2.58
CA LEU A 148 5.60 -10.85 2.05
C LEU A 148 5.73 -10.10 0.72
N ILE A 149 6.79 -9.31 0.55
CA ILE A 149 7.12 -8.70 -0.75
C ILE A 149 7.44 -9.79 -1.77
N ALA A 150 8.29 -10.76 -1.43
CA ALA A 150 8.59 -11.89 -2.32
C ALA A 150 7.31 -12.65 -2.72
N ARG A 151 6.38 -12.84 -1.79
CA ARG A 151 5.06 -13.42 -2.06
C ARG A 151 4.25 -12.60 -3.07
N ALA A 152 4.21 -11.27 -2.87
CA ALA A 152 3.54 -10.37 -3.79
C ALA A 152 4.19 -10.38 -5.19
N LEU A 153 5.52 -10.42 -5.26
CA LEU A 153 6.28 -10.58 -6.50
C LEU A 153 5.99 -11.91 -7.21
N ALA A 154 5.94 -13.00 -6.44
CA ALA A 154 5.60 -14.33 -6.96
C ALA A 154 4.21 -14.37 -7.59
N GLN A 155 3.30 -13.51 -7.17
CA GLN A 155 1.97 -13.36 -7.77
C GLN A 155 2.03 -12.73 -9.17
N GLN A 156 3.12 -12.03 -9.55
CA GLN A 156 3.30 -11.31 -10.81
C GLN A 156 2.16 -10.32 -11.09
N PRO A 157 1.84 -9.43 -10.15
CA PRO A 157 0.73 -8.50 -10.30
C PRO A 157 1.04 -7.38 -11.29
N HIS A 158 0.01 -6.72 -11.78
CA HIS A 158 0.12 -5.46 -12.51
C HIS A 158 -0.12 -4.24 -11.62
N VAL A 159 -0.78 -4.45 -10.49
CA VAL A 159 -1.06 -3.43 -9.47
C VAL A 159 -0.65 -3.99 -8.11
N LEU A 160 0.17 -3.24 -7.38
CA LEU A 160 0.57 -3.55 -6.01
C LEU A 160 -0.11 -2.58 -5.05
N VAL A 161 -0.84 -3.12 -4.10
CA VAL A 161 -1.46 -2.38 -3.00
C VAL A 161 -0.60 -2.55 -1.75
N LEU A 162 -0.23 -1.44 -1.13
CA LEU A 162 0.52 -1.39 0.12
C LEU A 162 -0.35 -0.70 1.18
N ASP A 163 -0.88 -1.48 2.11
CA ASP A 163 -1.70 -0.95 3.22
C ASP A 163 -0.81 -0.79 4.46
N GLU A 164 -0.36 0.45 4.70
CA GLU A 164 0.53 0.84 5.79
C GLU A 164 1.84 0.01 5.88
N PRO A 165 2.59 -0.12 4.77
CA PRO A 165 3.71 -1.05 4.66
C PRO A 165 4.90 -0.67 5.54
N THR A 166 4.93 0.53 6.09
CA THR A 166 6.05 1.10 6.84
C THR A 166 5.84 1.09 8.36
N ASN A 167 4.66 0.68 8.84
CA ASN A 167 4.35 0.67 10.26
C ASN A 167 5.23 -0.34 11.01
N HIS A 168 5.66 0.05 12.21
CA HIS A 168 6.49 -0.76 13.12
C HIS A 168 7.86 -1.19 12.56
N LEU A 169 8.33 -0.54 11.48
CA LEU A 169 9.62 -0.79 10.87
C LEU A 169 10.61 0.34 11.19
N ASP A 170 11.87 -0.02 11.32
CA ASP A 170 12.94 0.97 11.35
C ASP A 170 13.09 1.68 9.99
N VAL A 171 13.72 2.84 10.00
CA VAL A 171 13.88 3.71 8.82
C VAL A 171 14.50 2.95 7.64
N ARG A 172 15.52 2.13 7.86
CA ARG A 172 16.17 1.37 6.79
C ARG A 172 15.21 0.42 6.08
N HIS A 173 14.38 -0.28 6.85
CA HIS A 173 13.41 -1.21 6.30
C HIS A 173 12.25 -0.50 5.59
N GLN A 174 11.78 0.65 6.09
CA GLN A 174 10.78 1.48 5.42
C GLN A 174 11.23 1.85 4.00
N TYR A 175 12.45 2.38 3.86
CA TYR A 175 13.02 2.74 2.56
C TYR A 175 13.23 1.50 1.67
N SER A 176 13.68 0.38 2.23
CA SER A 176 13.90 -0.86 1.47
C SER A 176 12.62 -1.36 0.79
N ILE A 177 11.49 -1.32 1.52
CA ILE A 177 10.17 -1.75 0.99
C ILE A 177 9.72 -0.86 -0.16
N LEU A 178 9.74 0.46 0.05
CA LEU A 178 9.27 1.41 -0.95
C LEU A 178 10.18 1.43 -2.19
N ASN A 179 11.50 1.30 -2.01
CA ASN A 179 12.45 1.12 -3.10
C ASN A 179 12.15 -0.15 -3.90
N SER A 180 11.91 -1.27 -3.22
CA SER A 180 11.57 -2.53 -3.87
C SER A 180 10.27 -2.41 -4.67
N ALA A 181 9.24 -1.80 -4.10
CA ALA A 181 7.98 -1.56 -4.77
C ALA A 181 8.14 -0.65 -6.01
N ARG A 182 8.91 0.44 -5.90
CA ARG A 182 9.19 1.37 -7.01
C ARG A 182 9.98 0.68 -8.13
N ALA A 183 10.95 -0.17 -7.78
CA ALA A 183 11.78 -0.89 -8.74
C ALA A 183 11.01 -1.90 -9.60
N LEU A 184 9.78 -2.28 -9.22
CA LEU A 184 8.94 -3.20 -10.01
C LEU A 184 8.46 -2.60 -11.32
N GLY A 185 8.41 -1.26 -11.44
CA GLY A 185 7.89 -0.58 -12.63
C GLY A 185 6.40 -0.86 -12.92
N ILE A 186 5.64 -1.34 -11.93
CA ILE A 186 4.20 -1.57 -12.01
C ILE A 186 3.44 -0.46 -11.28
N THR A 187 2.12 -0.44 -11.42
CA THR A 187 1.27 0.49 -10.68
C THR A 187 1.29 0.18 -9.20
N VAL A 188 1.56 1.16 -8.35
CA VAL A 188 1.59 1.01 -6.89
C VAL A 188 0.62 2.01 -6.26
N ILE A 189 -0.19 1.53 -5.33
CA ILE A 189 -1.06 2.38 -4.50
C ILE A 189 -0.76 2.07 -3.05
N ALA A 190 -0.28 3.08 -2.31
CA ALA A 190 0.17 2.92 -0.93
C ALA A 190 -0.61 3.82 0.03
N ALA A 191 -1.18 3.26 1.09
CA ALA A 191 -1.58 4.04 2.26
C ALA A 191 -0.34 4.31 3.11
N LEU A 192 0.00 5.58 3.29
CA LEU A 192 1.20 6.00 4.02
C LEU A 192 0.82 6.97 5.14
N HIS A 193 1.51 6.84 6.28
CA HIS A 193 1.37 7.78 7.39
C HIS A 193 2.43 8.88 7.34
N ASP A 194 3.62 8.55 6.87
CA ASP A 194 4.74 9.48 6.78
C ASP A 194 4.65 10.30 5.49
N LEU A 195 4.45 11.61 5.65
CA LEU A 195 4.31 12.57 4.55
C LEU A 195 5.63 12.73 3.76
N ASN A 196 6.77 12.57 4.43
CA ASN A 196 8.07 12.67 3.78
C ASN A 196 8.37 11.44 2.92
N LEU A 197 7.96 10.25 3.37
CA LEU A 197 7.99 9.06 2.54
C LEU A 197 7.02 9.17 1.35
N ALA A 198 5.82 9.72 1.57
CA ALA A 198 4.89 9.97 0.47
C ALA A 198 5.47 10.96 -0.56
N ALA A 199 6.11 12.05 -0.09
CA ALA A 199 6.80 13.00 -0.98
C ALA A 199 7.92 12.36 -1.79
N GLN A 200 8.68 11.46 -1.18
CA GLN A 200 9.85 10.83 -1.79
C GLN A 200 9.51 9.79 -2.85
N TYR A 201 8.39 9.07 -2.68
CA TYR A 201 8.08 7.91 -3.50
C TYR A 201 6.89 8.09 -4.43
N CYS A 202 5.93 8.96 -4.09
CA CYS A 202 4.69 9.07 -4.84
C CYS A 202 4.79 10.10 -5.96
N ASP A 203 4.27 9.75 -7.12
CA ASP A 203 4.08 10.67 -8.25
C ASP A 203 2.85 11.56 -8.01
N THR A 204 1.85 11.01 -7.31
CA THR A 204 0.61 11.69 -6.92
C THR A 204 0.25 11.30 -5.49
N ILE A 205 -0.26 12.26 -4.73
CA ILE A 205 -0.76 12.07 -3.37
C ILE A 205 -2.24 12.44 -3.32
N HIS A 206 -3.04 11.59 -2.70
CA HIS A 206 -4.42 11.87 -2.34
C HIS A 206 -4.53 11.99 -0.83
N VAL A 207 -5.03 13.12 -0.35
CA VAL A 207 -5.32 13.33 1.08
C VAL A 207 -6.74 12.90 1.35
N MET A 208 -6.90 12.02 2.33
CA MET A 208 -8.21 11.59 2.82
C MET A 208 -8.48 12.16 4.22
N ALA A 209 -9.68 12.71 4.39
CA ALA A 209 -10.21 13.13 5.70
C ALA A 209 -11.71 12.78 5.76
N ASP A 210 -12.18 12.33 6.90
CA ASP A 210 -13.60 12.01 7.17
C ASP A 210 -14.28 11.18 6.07
N GLY A 211 -13.55 10.17 5.58
CA GLY A 211 -14.04 9.26 4.55
C GLY A 211 -14.10 9.83 3.12
N ASN A 212 -13.51 11.00 2.86
CA ASN A 212 -13.53 11.66 1.57
C ASN A 212 -12.10 11.93 1.07
N VAL A 213 -11.92 12.07 -0.24
CA VAL A 213 -10.71 12.65 -0.82
C VAL A 213 -10.86 14.17 -0.84
N VAL A 214 -10.04 14.87 -0.06
CA VAL A 214 -10.14 16.33 0.14
C VAL A 214 -9.13 17.13 -0.65
N LEU A 215 -8.04 16.50 -1.09
CA LEU A 215 -7.00 17.12 -1.90
C LEU A 215 -6.27 16.04 -2.71
N SER A 216 -5.87 16.39 -3.93
CA SER A 216 -5.12 15.50 -4.82
C SER A 216 -4.15 16.30 -5.67
N GLY A 217 -2.95 15.78 -5.90
CA GLY A 217 -1.95 16.44 -6.73
C GLY A 217 -0.57 15.82 -6.59
N SER A 218 0.41 16.47 -7.18
CA SER A 218 1.83 16.15 -6.97
C SER A 218 2.22 16.40 -5.50
N PRO A 219 3.33 15.83 -5.03
CA PRO A 219 3.82 16.12 -3.67
C PRO A 219 3.96 17.62 -3.37
N HIS A 220 4.41 18.41 -4.35
CA HIS A 220 4.57 19.86 -4.20
C HIS A 220 3.23 20.61 -4.07
N GLU A 221 2.18 20.17 -4.76
CA GLU A 221 0.86 20.77 -4.67
C GLU A 221 0.13 20.40 -3.38
N VAL A 222 0.38 19.19 -2.87
CA VAL A 222 -0.34 18.64 -1.71
C VAL A 222 0.34 18.98 -0.40
N LEU A 223 1.67 18.89 -0.31
CA LEU A 223 2.40 19.05 0.94
C LEU A 223 2.84 20.52 1.12
N THR A 224 1.90 21.36 1.48
CA THR A 224 2.09 22.77 1.82
C THR A 224 1.80 23.00 3.31
N VAL A 225 2.34 24.07 3.89
CA VAL A 225 2.07 24.45 5.30
C VAL A 225 0.57 24.53 5.57
N GLU A 226 -0.19 25.14 4.63
CA GLU A 226 -1.64 25.29 4.76
C GLU A 226 -2.35 23.93 4.76
N SER A 227 -2.02 23.04 3.81
CA SER A 227 -2.67 21.73 3.70
C SER A 227 -2.35 20.82 4.87
N VAL A 228 -1.09 20.82 5.34
CA VAL A 228 -0.67 20.04 6.51
C VAL A 228 -1.36 20.54 7.78
N GLY A 229 -1.35 21.85 8.02
CA GLY A 229 -2.09 22.43 9.15
C GLY A 229 -3.57 22.11 9.13
N ARG A 230 -4.22 22.24 7.95
CA ARG A 230 -5.66 22.02 7.80
C ARG A 230 -6.09 20.56 7.98
N TRP A 231 -5.37 19.61 7.36
CA TRP A 231 -5.82 18.23 7.26
C TRP A 231 -5.19 17.29 8.27
N PHE A 232 -4.03 17.67 8.84
CA PHE A 232 -3.33 16.86 9.85
C PHE A 232 -3.33 17.53 11.23
N GLY A 233 -3.71 18.82 11.32
CA GLY A 233 -3.86 19.54 12.58
C GLY A 233 -2.54 19.85 13.29
N VAL A 234 -1.44 19.93 12.55
CA VAL A 234 -0.10 20.18 13.09
C VAL A 234 0.56 21.36 12.38
N ASP A 235 1.25 22.21 13.13
CA ASP A 235 2.09 23.27 12.58
C ASP A 235 3.36 22.67 12.00
N CYS A 236 3.82 23.23 10.88
CA CYS A 236 5.00 22.73 10.19
C CYS A 236 5.68 23.79 9.33
N HIS A 237 6.91 23.51 8.97
CA HIS A 237 7.61 24.15 7.87
C HIS A 237 7.78 23.17 6.71
N VAL A 238 7.69 23.67 5.48
CA VAL A 238 7.94 22.87 4.28
C VAL A 238 9.15 23.43 3.56
N ILE A 239 10.18 22.63 3.41
CA ILE A 239 11.41 22.97 2.71
C ILE A 239 11.60 22.04 1.51
N THR A 240 12.46 22.43 0.58
CA THR A 240 12.86 21.55 -0.53
C THR A 240 14.01 20.64 -0.08
N HIS A 241 13.85 19.33 -0.23
CA HIS A 241 14.91 18.37 0.09
C HIS A 241 16.13 18.59 -0.82
N PRO A 242 17.36 18.77 -0.28
CA PRO A 242 18.51 19.28 -1.03
C PRO A 242 19.02 18.35 -2.14
N ARG A 243 18.73 17.06 -2.08
CA ARG A 243 19.17 16.08 -3.09
C ARG A 243 18.07 15.66 -4.05
N SER A 244 16.85 15.42 -3.55
CA SER A 244 15.73 14.89 -4.38
C SER A 244 14.86 16.00 -4.96
N GLY A 245 14.91 17.22 -4.40
CA GLY A 245 14.06 18.32 -4.82
C GLY A 245 12.60 18.24 -4.36
N VAL A 246 12.19 17.14 -3.71
CA VAL A 246 10.82 16.97 -3.23
C VAL A 246 10.56 17.77 -1.95
N PRO A 247 9.30 18.10 -1.61
CA PRO A 247 8.97 18.76 -0.36
C PRO A 247 9.33 17.87 0.83
N GLN A 248 9.86 18.51 1.89
CA GLN A 248 10.19 17.91 3.17
C GLN A 248 9.42 18.65 4.25
N VAL A 249 8.52 17.95 4.93
CA VAL A 249 7.74 18.51 6.04
C VAL A 249 8.52 18.36 7.33
N ILE A 250 8.72 19.49 8.02
CA ILE A 250 9.34 19.57 9.34
C ILE A 250 8.25 20.01 10.31
N PHE A 251 7.86 19.10 11.21
CA PHE A 251 6.81 19.37 12.17
C PHE A 251 7.36 20.21 13.34
N ASP A 252 6.60 21.21 13.77
CA ASP A 252 6.90 21.98 14.95
C ASP A 252 6.36 21.24 16.18
N ALA A 253 7.13 21.22 17.26
CA ALA A 253 6.61 20.82 18.55
C ALA A 253 5.53 21.82 18.96
N GLU A 254 4.35 21.35 19.41
CA GLU A 254 3.35 22.25 19.97
C GLU A 254 4.01 23.11 21.06
N PRO A 255 3.90 24.46 21.01
CA PRO A 255 4.33 25.28 22.13
C PRO A 255 3.53 24.84 23.35
N GLU A 256 4.22 24.55 24.47
CA GLU A 256 3.57 24.25 25.75
C GLU A 256 2.46 25.28 25.94
N ARG A 257 1.20 24.85 25.96
CA ARG A 257 0.08 25.74 26.28
C ARG A 257 0.35 26.27 27.67
N GLN A 258 0.85 27.51 27.75
CA GLN A 258 0.87 28.21 29.02
C GLN A 258 -0.59 28.26 29.51
N GLU A 259 -0.91 27.43 30.48
CA GLU A 259 -2.15 27.54 31.21
C GLU A 259 -2.21 28.99 31.74
N LYS A 260 -3.12 29.77 31.12
CA LYS A 260 -3.43 31.10 31.66
C LYS A 260 -4.05 30.89 33.02
N GLN A 261 -3.27 31.21 34.07
CA GLN A 261 -3.76 31.37 35.43
C GLN A 261 -4.80 32.50 35.51
#